data_39ae5082bccb32663d9bbe4c11038729
#
_entry.id   39ae5082bccb32663d9bbe4c11038729
#
_cell.length_a   1.000
_cell.length_b   1.000
_cell.length_c   1.000
_cell.angle_alpha   90.00
_cell.angle_beta   90.00
_cell.angle_gamma   90.00
#
_symmetry.space_group_name_H-M   'P 1'
#
loop_
_entity.id
_entity.type
_entity.pdbx_description
1 polymer ?
#
loop_
_entity_poly.entity_id
_entity_poly.type
_entity_poly.pdbx_seq_one_letter_code
_entity_poly.pdbx_strand_id
1 'polypeptide(L)'
;MATNPAAKFGTMRGKTPEEAKFFWTGGPIEVAPRTWFASQFSGCVAFETDEGLVLVDTGTRQFAPALAAMLRQKTQAPVHTAIYTHGHIDHAYGLDKFLLPGQKPPRVIAHSAMPARFQRYHDTARHNAALNARQFGGTVEAQSSDAYAAFGQPPIPPDTLYDDRLNITVGGEVFELHHCKGETDDHTWVWSPTRRVVCPGDLFIWAVPNDGNPQKVQRFAWERAKGLREMAAKKANALCPGHGGPVIGDEAKIAHMLTETADFLDTVVSRTVAAMNDGSPPHVDIVTGIELPKSDSPWLQPVYDDTEFLVRNVIRFYGGWWSGRPSELKPAPRAALAREIATLSGGAVKLAERAEAIAATGDFRLACHLADFALEAAPGDAAVQAKVSALYDRRAGAETSLMTINIFNSASAYAKAGKPYA
;
A
#
# COMPACT_ATOMS: atom_id res chain seq x y z
N MET A 1 -17.53 18.84 11.77
CA MET A 1 -16.82 17.69 12.37
C MET A 1 -16.14 16.96 11.22
N ALA A 2 -14.82 16.99 11.16
CA ALA A 2 -14.08 16.26 10.14
C ALA A 2 -14.31 14.75 10.37
N THR A 3 -14.94 14.08 9.42
CA THR A 3 -15.13 12.63 9.46
C THR A 3 -13.75 11.98 9.42
N ASN A 4 -13.42 11.22 10.44
CA ASN A 4 -12.19 10.44 10.51
C ASN A 4 -12.07 9.60 9.21
N PRO A 5 -11.02 9.80 8.38
CA PRO A 5 -10.85 9.03 7.14
C PRO A 5 -10.83 7.53 7.39
N ALA A 6 -10.26 7.10 8.53
CA ALA A 6 -10.27 5.69 8.95
C ALA A 6 -11.70 5.14 9.15
N ALA A 7 -12.67 5.96 9.52
CA ALA A 7 -14.07 5.54 9.64
C ALA A 7 -14.71 5.21 8.28
N LYS A 8 -14.21 5.74 7.17
CA LYS A 8 -14.62 5.39 5.81
C LYS A 8 -14.16 3.99 5.38
N PHE A 9 -13.09 3.47 5.99
CA PHE A 9 -12.51 2.19 5.57
C PHE A 9 -13.17 0.96 6.22
N GLY A 10 -14.19 1.14 7.04
CA GLY A 10 -15.08 0.05 7.51
C GLY A 10 -14.44 -1.10 8.31
N THR A 11 -13.11 -1.13 8.37
CA THR A 11 -12.29 -2.27 8.79
C THR A 11 -11.70 -2.14 10.20
N MET A 12 -12.02 -1.05 10.90
CA MET A 12 -11.51 -0.80 12.27
C MET A 12 -12.30 -1.52 13.36
N ARG A 13 -13.39 -2.23 13.01
CA ARG A 13 -14.16 -3.01 13.99
C ARG A 13 -13.36 -4.21 14.49
N GLY A 14 -13.02 -4.21 15.78
CA GLY A 14 -12.36 -5.32 16.45
C GLY A 14 -10.83 -5.28 16.42
N LYS A 15 -10.20 -4.23 15.89
CA LYS A 15 -8.74 -4.07 15.97
C LYS A 15 -8.32 -3.49 17.31
N THR A 16 -7.22 -4.01 17.87
CA THR A 16 -6.59 -3.42 19.05
C THR A 16 -6.03 -2.04 18.76
N PRO A 17 -5.77 -1.19 19.77
CA PRO A 17 -5.10 0.11 19.58
C PRO A 17 -3.74 -0.04 18.85
N GLU A 18 -3.04 -1.15 19.04
CA GLU A 18 -1.77 -1.47 18.40
C GLU A 18 -1.95 -1.76 16.91
N GLU A 19 -2.93 -2.57 16.53
CA GLU A 19 -3.28 -2.85 15.13
C GLU A 19 -3.78 -1.59 14.40
N ALA A 20 -4.37 -0.64 15.13
CA ALA A 20 -4.84 0.61 14.58
C ALA A 20 -3.72 1.64 14.32
N LYS A 21 -2.47 1.39 14.72
CA LYS A 21 -1.35 2.35 14.58
C LYS A 21 -1.06 2.73 13.12
N PHE A 22 -1.26 1.81 12.17
CA PHE A 22 -1.14 2.13 10.74
C PHE A 22 -2.09 3.26 10.31
N PHE A 23 -3.29 3.31 10.88
CA PHE A 23 -4.32 4.30 10.57
C PHE A 23 -4.26 5.54 11.47
N TRP A 24 -3.18 5.71 12.22
CA TRP A 24 -3.04 6.86 13.09
C TRP A 24 -3.06 8.16 12.28
N THR A 25 -3.86 9.11 12.73
CA THR A 25 -3.94 10.46 12.19
C THR A 25 -3.80 11.48 13.31
N GLY A 26 -3.10 12.57 13.06
CA GLY A 26 -2.90 13.60 14.07
C GLY A 26 -1.66 14.44 13.83
N GLY A 27 -1.27 15.17 14.85
CA GLY A 27 -0.19 16.14 14.84
C GLY A 27 -0.71 17.58 14.89
N PRO A 28 0.19 18.58 14.80
CA PRO A 28 1.63 18.41 14.60
C PRO A 28 2.33 17.96 15.89
N ILE A 29 3.14 16.91 15.82
CA ILE A 29 4.02 16.43 16.90
C ILE A 29 5.42 16.94 16.65
N GLU A 30 6.06 17.58 17.62
CA GLU A 30 7.47 17.96 17.54
C GLU A 30 8.32 16.72 17.80
N VAL A 31 9.04 16.26 16.77
CA VAL A 31 9.88 15.05 16.79
C VAL A 31 11.36 15.34 17.04
N ALA A 32 11.76 16.58 16.82
CA ALA A 32 13.06 17.18 17.17
C ALA A 32 12.88 18.70 17.21
N PRO A 33 13.81 19.50 17.74
CA PRO A 33 13.68 20.95 17.76
C PRO A 33 13.36 21.51 16.37
N ARG A 34 12.33 22.34 16.24
CA ARG A 34 11.85 22.95 14.99
C ARG A 34 11.53 21.91 13.89
N THR A 35 11.08 20.69 14.30
CA THR A 35 10.73 19.60 13.36
C THR A 35 9.40 18.98 13.76
N TRP A 36 8.44 19.03 12.87
CA TRP A 36 7.08 18.56 13.15
C TRP A 36 6.64 17.47 12.19
N PHE A 37 6.01 16.44 12.75
CA PHE A 37 5.34 15.38 12.03
C PHE A 37 3.83 15.55 12.13
N ALA A 38 3.14 15.42 11.01
CA ALA A 38 1.68 15.35 10.95
C ALA A 38 1.24 14.24 9.97
N SER A 39 0.10 13.60 10.24
CA SER A 39 -0.46 12.56 9.36
C SER A 39 -1.97 12.70 9.22
N GLN A 40 -2.48 12.46 8.01
CA GLN A 40 -3.91 12.37 7.70
C GLN A 40 -4.28 11.10 6.93
N PHE A 41 -3.45 10.38 6.40
CA PHE A 41 -3.42 9.05 5.83
C PHE A 41 -1.97 8.68 5.65
N SER A 42 -1.20 9.53 4.97
CA SER A 42 0.25 9.48 4.90
C SER A 42 0.88 10.56 5.80
N GLY A 43 2.12 10.33 6.22
CA GLY A 43 2.90 11.25 7.03
C GLY A 43 3.49 12.39 6.20
N CYS A 44 3.65 13.55 6.85
CA CYS A 44 4.37 14.71 6.33
C CYS A 44 5.31 15.22 7.43
N VAL A 45 6.56 15.51 7.09
CA VAL A 45 7.55 16.06 8.03
C VAL A 45 7.96 17.45 7.57
N ALA A 46 7.93 18.42 8.50
CA ALA A 46 8.39 19.78 8.26
C ALA A 46 9.60 20.08 9.14
N PHE A 47 10.72 20.34 8.52
CA PHE A 47 11.94 20.83 9.15
C PHE A 47 12.04 22.34 8.93
N GLU A 48 11.93 23.14 9.97
CA GLU A 48 12.14 24.58 9.86
C GLU A 48 13.61 24.90 10.03
N THR A 49 14.20 25.50 9.00
CA THR A 49 15.57 25.98 8.94
C THR A 49 15.58 27.51 8.88
N ASP A 50 16.76 28.13 8.88
CA ASP A 50 16.89 29.58 8.79
C ASP A 50 16.57 30.14 7.39
N GLU A 51 16.51 29.27 6.35
CA GLU A 51 16.11 29.64 4.98
C GLU A 51 14.67 29.25 4.63
N GLY A 52 13.93 28.62 5.55
CA GLY A 52 12.56 28.18 5.35
C GLY A 52 12.37 26.70 5.63
N LEU A 53 11.21 26.15 5.20
CA LEU A 53 10.84 24.77 5.47
C LEU A 53 11.46 23.83 4.45
N VAL A 54 11.99 22.70 4.93
CA VAL A 54 12.19 21.49 4.16
C VAL A 54 11.03 20.55 4.49
N LEU A 55 10.19 20.23 3.50
CA LEU A 55 9.09 19.28 3.65
C LEU A 55 9.49 17.92 3.08
N VAL A 56 9.19 16.84 3.80
CA VAL A 56 9.25 15.46 3.31
C VAL A 56 7.83 14.95 3.21
N ASP A 57 7.40 14.67 1.99
CA ASP A 57 6.04 14.35 1.58
C ASP A 57 4.99 15.44 1.87
N THR A 58 3.83 15.33 1.23
CA THR A 58 2.83 16.41 1.23
C THR A 58 1.38 15.92 1.27
N GLY A 59 1.15 14.61 1.32
CA GLY A 59 -0.21 14.06 1.33
C GLY A 59 -0.89 14.05 -0.03
N THR A 60 -2.15 13.59 -0.03
CA THR A 60 -3.04 13.66 -1.19
C THR A 60 -3.60 15.07 -1.37
N ARG A 61 -4.09 15.41 -2.56
CA ARG A 61 -4.86 16.66 -2.79
C ARG A 61 -6.01 16.84 -1.79
N GLN A 62 -6.66 15.74 -1.38
CA GLN A 62 -7.80 15.77 -0.47
C GLN A 62 -7.38 16.08 0.98
N PHE A 63 -6.27 15.51 1.45
CA PHE A 63 -5.85 15.60 2.85
C PHE A 63 -4.80 16.68 3.11
N ALA A 64 -4.10 17.14 2.08
CA ALA A 64 -3.08 18.17 2.19
C ALA A 64 -3.56 19.49 2.84
N PRO A 65 -4.79 19.99 2.61
CA PRO A 65 -5.27 21.18 3.34
C PRO A 65 -5.26 21.01 4.85
N ALA A 66 -5.64 19.83 5.36
CA ALA A 66 -5.63 19.55 6.78
C ALA A 66 -4.20 19.41 7.32
N LEU A 67 -3.32 18.72 6.59
CA LEU A 67 -1.89 18.61 6.94
C LEU A 67 -1.23 19.99 7.00
N ALA A 68 -1.43 20.81 5.98
CA ALA A 68 -0.91 22.18 5.95
C ALA A 68 -1.43 23.01 7.12
N ALA A 69 -2.74 22.96 7.41
CA ALA A 69 -3.32 23.66 8.53
C ALA A 69 -2.75 23.25 9.90
N MET A 70 -2.46 21.96 10.08
CA MET A 70 -1.78 21.44 11.28
C MET A 70 -0.37 22.03 11.41
N LEU A 71 0.46 21.94 10.36
CA LEU A 71 1.83 22.44 10.39
C LEU A 71 1.88 23.96 10.55
N ARG A 72 0.95 24.70 9.95
CA ARG A 72 0.86 26.16 10.07
C ARG A 72 0.51 26.63 11.49
N GLN A 73 0.06 25.78 12.40
CA GLN A 73 -0.06 26.10 13.82
C GLN A 73 1.32 26.25 14.50
N LYS A 74 2.38 25.70 13.92
CA LYS A 74 3.73 25.69 14.50
C LYS A 74 4.69 26.64 13.80
N THR A 75 4.51 26.86 12.51
CA THR A 75 5.45 27.64 11.70
C THR A 75 4.74 28.45 10.61
N GLN A 76 5.22 29.67 10.38
CA GLN A 76 4.80 30.52 9.26
C GLN A 76 5.93 30.66 8.21
N ALA A 77 7.02 29.92 8.34
CA ALA A 77 8.12 29.94 7.38
C ALA A 77 7.64 29.47 5.99
N PRO A 78 8.12 30.10 4.90
CA PRO A 78 7.82 29.66 3.54
C PRO A 78 8.45 28.29 3.27
N VAL A 79 7.88 27.52 2.36
CA VAL A 79 8.48 26.26 1.92
C VAL A 79 9.66 26.58 1.00
N HIS A 80 10.88 26.22 1.43
CA HIS A 80 12.10 26.38 0.64
C HIS A 80 12.33 25.18 -0.29
N THR A 81 12.18 23.96 0.27
CA THR A 81 12.41 22.72 -0.46
C THR A 81 11.34 21.70 -0.09
N ALA A 82 10.84 20.97 -1.07
CA ALA A 82 10.04 19.75 -0.86
C ALA A 82 10.80 18.53 -1.38
N ILE A 83 10.72 17.42 -0.67
CA ILE A 83 11.31 16.14 -1.04
C ILE A 83 10.15 15.15 -1.12
N TYR A 84 9.92 14.56 -2.29
CA TYR A 84 8.97 13.48 -2.44
C TYR A 84 9.68 12.15 -2.23
N THR A 85 9.19 11.36 -1.29
CA THR A 85 9.79 10.04 -1.02
C THR A 85 9.55 9.10 -2.18
N HIS A 86 8.35 9.09 -2.76
CA HIS A 86 8.01 8.29 -3.93
C HIS A 86 6.74 8.82 -4.63
N GLY A 87 6.50 8.35 -5.85
CA GLY A 87 5.46 8.89 -6.72
C GLY A 87 4.04 8.37 -6.47
N HIS A 88 3.69 7.95 -5.26
CA HIS A 88 2.29 7.71 -4.91
C HIS A 88 1.55 9.02 -4.64
N ILE A 89 0.23 8.99 -4.92
CA ILE A 89 -0.62 10.19 -4.86
C ILE A 89 -0.75 10.76 -3.43
N ASP A 90 -0.57 9.94 -2.43
CA ASP A 90 -0.68 10.30 -1.03
C ASP A 90 0.66 10.82 -0.43
N HIS A 91 1.70 10.89 -1.22
CA HIS A 91 2.99 11.46 -0.83
C HIS A 91 3.33 12.75 -1.60
N ALA A 92 3.03 12.82 -2.91
CA ALA A 92 3.54 13.86 -3.79
C ALA A 92 2.50 14.89 -4.30
N TYR A 93 1.21 14.75 -3.98
CA TYR A 93 0.15 15.51 -4.69
C TYR A 93 -0.42 16.69 -3.90
N GLY A 94 0.11 17.00 -2.71
CA GLY A 94 -0.46 18.02 -1.83
C GLY A 94 0.33 19.32 -1.72
N LEU A 95 1.50 19.47 -2.35
CA LEU A 95 2.46 20.55 -2.10
C LEU A 95 1.87 21.96 -2.28
N ASP A 96 1.00 22.15 -3.26
CA ASP A 96 0.36 23.45 -3.53
C ASP A 96 -0.45 23.99 -2.34
N LYS A 97 -0.88 23.13 -1.40
CA LYS A 97 -1.64 23.50 -0.21
C LYS A 97 -0.76 24.01 0.95
N PHE A 98 0.55 23.78 0.86
CA PHE A 98 1.51 24.23 1.86
C PHE A 98 2.11 25.62 1.57
N LEU A 99 1.92 26.13 0.35
CA LEU A 99 2.50 27.40 -0.05
C LEU A 99 1.75 28.57 0.58
N LEU A 100 2.51 29.59 0.98
CA LEU A 100 1.93 30.84 1.44
C LEU A 100 1.33 31.64 0.26
N PRO A 101 0.34 32.52 0.50
CA PRO A 101 -0.20 33.37 -0.55
C PRO A 101 0.90 34.13 -1.30
N GLY A 102 0.95 33.98 -2.62
CA GLY A 102 1.96 34.64 -3.47
C GLY A 102 3.35 33.99 -3.45
N GLN A 103 3.55 32.92 -2.70
CA GLN A 103 4.80 32.17 -2.70
C GLN A 103 4.99 31.49 -4.07
N LYS A 104 6.17 31.67 -4.66
CA LYS A 104 6.59 30.90 -5.84
C LYS A 104 6.76 29.42 -5.46
N PRO A 105 6.60 28.47 -6.43
CA PRO A 105 6.92 27.08 -6.20
C PRO A 105 8.33 26.91 -5.60
N PRO A 106 8.48 26.11 -4.55
CA PRO A 106 9.78 25.78 -3.97
C PRO A 106 10.58 24.85 -4.88
N ARG A 107 11.84 24.62 -4.56
CA ARG A 107 12.61 23.52 -5.14
C ARG A 107 11.95 22.18 -4.77
N VAL A 108 11.76 21.30 -5.75
CA VAL A 108 11.15 19.97 -5.52
C VAL A 108 12.10 18.88 -5.97
N ILE A 109 12.52 18.04 -5.01
CA ILE A 109 13.52 17.00 -5.22
C ILE A 109 12.85 15.63 -5.19
N ALA A 110 13.24 14.78 -6.14
CA ALA A 110 12.79 13.39 -6.23
C ALA A 110 13.81 12.50 -6.93
N HIS A 111 13.63 11.19 -6.82
CA HIS A 111 14.40 10.23 -7.60
C HIS A 111 14.09 10.34 -9.11
N SER A 112 15.07 10.09 -9.95
CA SER A 112 14.97 10.25 -11.43
C SER A 112 13.91 9.36 -12.10
N ALA A 113 13.50 8.26 -11.48
CA ALA A 113 12.43 7.40 -11.97
C ALA A 113 11.01 7.96 -11.72
N MET A 114 10.86 8.98 -10.86
CA MET A 114 9.54 9.48 -10.45
C MET A 114 8.73 10.13 -11.58
N PRO A 115 9.28 10.93 -12.49
CA PRO A 115 8.52 11.47 -13.61
C PRO A 115 7.88 10.41 -14.49
N ALA A 116 8.59 9.31 -14.78
CA ALA A 116 8.05 8.18 -15.54
C ALA A 116 6.88 7.50 -14.80
N ARG A 117 6.93 7.45 -13.47
CA ARG A 117 5.83 6.94 -12.65
C ARG A 117 4.58 7.83 -12.74
N PHE A 118 4.73 9.13 -12.66
CA PHE A 118 3.61 10.07 -12.85
C PHE A 118 3.01 9.95 -14.26
N GLN A 119 3.85 9.81 -15.28
CA GLN A 119 3.37 9.59 -16.66
C GLN A 119 2.57 8.29 -16.76
N ARG A 120 3.05 7.19 -16.16
CA ARG A 120 2.30 5.93 -16.11
C ARG A 120 0.94 6.09 -15.41
N TYR A 121 0.85 6.84 -14.30
CA TYR A 121 -0.44 7.11 -13.65
C TYR A 121 -1.37 7.90 -14.55
N HIS A 122 -0.86 8.92 -15.24
CA HIS A 122 -1.63 9.67 -16.21
C HIS A 122 -2.17 8.78 -17.34
N ASP A 123 -1.31 7.93 -17.93
CA ASP A 123 -1.67 7.06 -19.06
C ASP A 123 -2.66 5.96 -18.66
N THR A 124 -2.63 5.55 -17.41
CA THR A 124 -3.48 4.47 -16.86
C THR A 124 -4.46 4.97 -15.79
N ALA A 125 -4.88 6.23 -15.83
CA ALA A 125 -5.68 6.84 -14.77
C ALA A 125 -6.99 6.08 -14.50
N ARG A 126 -7.72 5.68 -15.54
CA ARG A 126 -8.96 4.88 -15.41
C ARG A 126 -8.67 3.50 -14.80
N HIS A 127 -7.60 2.85 -15.23
CA HIS A 127 -7.19 1.56 -14.68
C HIS A 127 -6.84 1.69 -13.20
N ASN A 128 -6.06 2.70 -12.81
CA ASN A 128 -5.73 2.94 -11.40
C ASN A 128 -6.96 3.28 -10.55
N ALA A 129 -7.91 4.04 -11.07
CA ALA A 129 -9.17 4.28 -10.39
C ALA A 129 -9.97 2.98 -10.16
N ALA A 130 -10.00 2.08 -11.15
CA ALA A 130 -10.64 0.77 -11.02
C ALA A 130 -9.93 -0.11 -9.96
N LEU A 131 -8.59 -0.15 -9.96
CA LEU A 131 -7.82 -0.87 -8.95
C LEU A 131 -8.11 -0.33 -7.55
N ASN A 132 -8.16 0.99 -7.39
CA ASN A 132 -8.47 1.61 -6.11
C ASN A 132 -9.92 1.36 -5.67
N ALA A 133 -10.88 1.33 -6.60
CA ALA A 133 -12.25 0.97 -6.28
C ALA A 133 -12.30 -0.38 -5.58
N ARG A 134 -11.67 -1.39 -6.16
CA ARG A 134 -11.59 -2.74 -5.59
C ARG A 134 -10.82 -2.78 -4.27
N GLN A 135 -9.69 -2.09 -4.19
CA GLN A 135 -8.87 -2.03 -2.98
C GLN A 135 -9.59 -1.38 -1.79
N PHE A 136 -10.63 -0.56 -2.05
CA PHE A 136 -11.45 0.09 -1.03
C PHE A 136 -12.90 -0.39 -1.01
N GLY A 137 -13.17 -1.60 -1.51
CA GLY A 137 -14.43 -2.31 -1.37
C GLY A 137 -15.56 -1.85 -2.30
N GLY A 138 -15.24 -1.04 -3.32
CA GLY A 138 -16.21 -0.53 -4.29
C GLY A 138 -16.26 -1.32 -5.61
N THR A 139 -17.15 -0.91 -6.50
CA THR A 139 -17.19 -1.35 -7.90
C THR A 139 -16.64 -0.27 -8.83
N VAL A 140 -16.19 -0.67 -10.02
CA VAL A 140 -15.62 0.27 -11.00
C VAL A 140 -16.65 1.29 -11.45
N GLU A 141 -17.89 0.89 -11.62
CA GLU A 141 -18.99 1.76 -12.07
C GLU A 141 -19.39 2.83 -11.05
N ALA A 142 -19.04 2.63 -9.79
CA ALA A 142 -19.28 3.61 -8.72
C ALA A 142 -18.23 4.74 -8.71
N GLN A 143 -17.21 4.69 -9.59
CA GLN A 143 -16.18 5.71 -9.65
C GLN A 143 -16.68 6.99 -10.32
N SER A 144 -16.48 8.13 -9.64
CA SER A 144 -16.73 9.44 -10.21
C SER A 144 -15.62 9.86 -11.19
N SER A 145 -15.90 10.86 -12.03
CA SER A 145 -14.87 11.50 -12.87
C SER A 145 -13.68 12.04 -12.07
N ASP A 146 -13.93 12.47 -10.82
CA ASP A 146 -12.91 13.00 -9.92
C ASP A 146 -11.91 11.92 -9.46
N ALA A 147 -12.33 10.66 -9.43
CA ALA A 147 -11.43 9.54 -9.14
C ALA A 147 -10.35 9.39 -10.23
N TYR A 148 -10.67 9.69 -11.47
CA TYR A 148 -9.69 9.67 -12.57
C TYR A 148 -8.73 10.85 -12.50
N ALA A 149 -9.22 12.03 -12.12
CA ALA A 149 -8.41 13.23 -11.94
C ALA A 149 -7.38 13.08 -10.81
N ALA A 150 -7.66 12.21 -9.82
CA ALA A 150 -6.72 11.92 -8.73
C ALA A 150 -5.40 11.32 -9.23
N PHE A 151 -5.39 10.62 -10.37
CA PHE A 151 -4.22 10.00 -10.99
C PHE A 151 -3.61 10.83 -12.13
N GLY A 152 -3.90 12.13 -12.21
CA GLY A 152 -3.21 13.06 -13.11
C GLY A 152 -1.78 13.36 -12.66
N GLN A 153 -1.16 14.35 -13.29
CA GLN A 153 0.13 14.86 -12.85
C GLN A 153 0.03 15.53 -11.47
N PRO A 154 1.09 15.50 -10.65
CA PRO A 154 1.10 16.24 -9.39
C PRO A 154 0.98 17.75 -9.68
N PRO A 155 0.41 18.55 -8.75
CA PRO A 155 0.27 20.01 -8.94
C PRO A 155 1.61 20.72 -9.15
N ILE A 156 2.65 20.23 -8.47
CA ILE A 156 4.01 20.76 -8.60
C ILE A 156 4.94 19.56 -8.79
N PRO A 157 5.39 19.31 -10.04
CA PRO A 157 6.30 18.20 -10.33
C PRO A 157 7.70 18.49 -9.80
N PRO A 158 8.56 17.44 -9.63
CA PRO A 158 9.94 17.64 -9.25
C PRO A 158 10.74 18.39 -10.34
N ASP A 159 11.57 19.31 -9.91
CA ASP A 159 12.50 20.09 -10.76
C ASP A 159 13.96 19.67 -10.58
N THR A 160 14.26 18.95 -9.51
CA THR A 160 15.59 18.45 -9.19
C THR A 160 15.55 16.93 -9.04
N LEU A 161 16.25 16.23 -9.91
CA LEU A 161 16.28 14.77 -9.94
C LEU A 161 17.66 14.25 -9.53
N TYR A 162 17.70 13.08 -8.87
CA TYR A 162 18.92 12.38 -8.52
C TYR A 162 18.75 10.86 -8.67
N ASP A 163 19.83 10.10 -8.73
CA ASP A 163 19.80 8.66 -8.99
C ASP A 163 20.05 7.80 -7.76
N ASP A 164 21.18 7.95 -7.07
CA ASP A 164 21.56 7.06 -5.95
C ASP A 164 21.52 7.80 -4.61
N ARG A 165 22.27 8.88 -4.52
CA ARG A 165 22.38 9.70 -3.28
C ARG A 165 22.49 11.18 -3.62
N LEU A 166 21.89 11.99 -2.76
CA LEU A 166 22.01 13.45 -2.84
C LEU A 166 22.09 14.05 -1.45
N ASN A 167 23.08 14.89 -1.21
CA ASN A 167 23.12 15.72 -0.02
C ASN A 167 22.74 17.15 -0.40
N ILE A 168 21.84 17.75 0.37
CA ILE A 168 21.48 19.16 0.24
C ILE A 168 21.73 19.86 1.56
N THR A 169 22.00 21.17 1.47
CA THR A 169 22.09 22.03 2.64
C THR A 169 21.07 23.14 2.51
N VAL A 170 20.26 23.34 3.55
CA VAL A 170 19.26 24.41 3.64
C VAL A 170 19.35 25.03 5.03
N GLY A 171 19.57 26.34 5.10
CA GLY A 171 19.75 27.07 6.35
C GLY A 171 20.87 26.49 7.24
N GLY A 172 21.95 26.04 6.62
CA GLY A 172 23.10 25.45 7.31
C GLY A 172 22.93 24.00 7.75
N GLU A 173 21.74 23.39 7.53
CA GLU A 173 21.46 22.01 7.89
C GLU A 173 21.54 21.06 6.69
N VAL A 174 22.18 19.92 6.90
CA VAL A 174 22.37 18.87 5.88
C VAL A 174 21.19 17.90 5.92
N PHE A 175 20.69 17.54 4.74
CA PHE A 175 19.74 16.45 4.51
C PHE A 175 20.36 15.48 3.50
N GLU A 176 20.46 14.21 3.91
CA GLU A 176 20.96 13.13 3.07
C GLU A 176 19.74 12.40 2.47
N LEU A 177 19.68 12.35 1.16
CA LEU A 177 18.66 11.62 0.40
C LEU A 177 19.28 10.35 -0.17
N HIS A 178 18.63 9.23 0.05
CA HIS A 178 19.12 7.93 -0.38
C HIS A 178 18.03 7.23 -1.20
N HIS A 179 18.40 6.77 -2.39
CA HIS A 179 17.52 5.90 -3.16
C HIS A 179 17.52 4.48 -2.59
N CYS A 180 16.34 3.88 -2.53
CA CYS A 180 16.18 2.49 -2.15
C CYS A 180 14.86 1.96 -2.72
N LYS A 181 14.91 0.98 -3.62
CA LYS A 181 13.69 0.33 -4.07
C LYS A 181 13.00 -0.39 -2.89
N GLY A 182 11.69 -0.39 -2.91
CA GLY A 182 10.86 -1.05 -1.91
C GLY A 182 9.45 -1.18 -2.44
N GLU A 183 8.49 -0.47 -1.86
CA GLU A 183 7.14 -0.39 -2.38
C GLU A 183 7.10 0.12 -3.82
N THR A 184 8.04 0.95 -4.20
CA THR A 184 8.21 1.49 -5.56
C THR A 184 9.68 1.50 -5.98
N ASP A 185 9.92 1.64 -7.28
CA ASP A 185 11.25 1.70 -7.88
C ASP A 185 11.92 3.08 -7.78
N ASP A 186 11.17 4.11 -7.41
CA ASP A 186 11.60 5.50 -7.31
C ASP A 186 11.75 6.00 -5.86
N HIS A 187 11.80 5.07 -4.89
CA HIS A 187 11.67 5.43 -3.49
C HIS A 187 12.94 6.08 -2.92
N THR A 188 12.74 7.14 -2.14
CA THR A 188 13.75 7.91 -1.41
C THR A 188 13.47 7.83 0.08
N TRP A 189 14.50 7.64 0.92
CA TRP A 189 14.43 7.95 2.34
C TRP A 189 15.36 9.10 2.68
N VAL A 190 15.00 9.88 3.68
CA VAL A 190 15.69 11.11 4.07
C VAL A 190 16.25 10.96 5.47
N TRP A 191 17.52 11.34 5.64
CA TRP A 191 18.20 11.44 6.93
C TRP A 191 18.60 12.88 7.21
N SER A 192 18.25 13.38 8.38
CA SER A 192 18.75 14.65 8.93
C SER A 192 19.75 14.35 10.06
N PRO A 193 21.08 14.45 9.79
CA PRO A 193 22.12 14.11 10.78
C PRO A 193 22.06 14.99 12.03
N THR A 194 21.86 16.29 11.85
CA THR A 194 21.85 17.27 12.94
C THR A 194 20.69 17.01 13.91
N ARG A 195 19.51 16.66 13.38
CA ARG A 195 18.31 16.41 14.17
C ARG A 195 18.11 14.95 14.52
N ARG A 196 18.91 14.06 13.93
CA ARG A 196 18.83 12.60 14.09
C ARG A 196 17.42 12.07 13.78
N VAL A 197 16.81 12.60 12.71
CA VAL A 197 15.48 12.21 12.23
C VAL A 197 15.62 11.44 10.93
N VAL A 198 14.98 10.27 10.86
CA VAL A 198 14.84 9.48 9.64
C VAL A 198 13.41 9.53 9.14
N CYS A 199 13.23 9.82 7.84
CA CYS A 199 11.95 9.81 7.14
C CYS A 199 12.03 8.70 6.07
N PRO A 200 11.55 7.49 6.37
CA PRO A 200 11.66 6.34 5.46
C PRO A 200 10.66 6.38 4.31
N GLY A 201 9.68 7.30 4.31
CA GLY A 201 8.49 7.13 3.49
C GLY A 201 7.84 5.78 3.75
N ASP A 202 7.33 5.13 2.72
CA ASP A 202 6.69 3.82 2.84
C ASP A 202 7.66 2.63 2.93
N LEU A 203 8.99 2.87 2.99
CA LEU A 203 9.92 1.81 3.36
C LEU A 203 9.69 1.32 4.80
N PHE A 204 9.12 2.16 5.67
CA PHE A 204 8.61 1.73 6.96
C PHE A 204 7.19 2.28 7.19
N ILE A 205 6.28 1.36 7.49
CA ILE A 205 4.88 1.62 7.86
C ILE A 205 4.52 0.76 9.08
N TRP A 206 3.50 1.14 9.83
CA TRP A 206 3.02 0.36 10.99
C TRP A 206 2.16 -0.84 10.57
N ALA A 207 2.71 -1.67 9.67
CA ALA A 207 2.07 -2.89 9.17
C ALA A 207 3.14 -3.83 8.58
N VAL A 208 2.76 -5.05 8.22
CA VAL A 208 3.51 -5.87 7.26
C VAL A 208 3.81 -4.99 6.03
N PRO A 209 5.07 -4.94 5.56
CA PRO A 209 5.47 -4.11 4.44
C PRO A 209 4.56 -4.29 3.22
N ASN A 210 4.18 -3.18 2.60
CA ASN A 210 3.33 -3.20 1.40
C ASN A 210 4.14 -3.61 0.16
N ASP A 211 4.68 -4.85 0.20
CA ASP A 211 5.47 -5.42 -0.89
C ASP A 211 4.74 -6.53 -1.64
N GLY A 212 3.47 -6.78 -1.31
CA GLY A 212 2.67 -7.84 -1.90
C GLY A 212 1.53 -7.37 -2.79
N ASN A 213 1.05 -6.14 -2.67
CA ASN A 213 -0.20 -5.65 -3.25
C ASN A 213 -0.59 -6.33 -4.59
N PRO A 214 -1.69 -7.12 -4.63
CA PRO A 214 -2.01 -7.99 -5.76
C PRO A 214 -2.37 -7.25 -7.05
N GLN A 215 -2.68 -5.97 -6.95
CA GLN A 215 -3.15 -5.15 -8.07
C GLN A 215 -2.11 -4.14 -8.58
N LYS A 216 -0.92 -4.09 -7.97
CA LYS A 216 0.09 -3.09 -8.31
C LYS A 216 1.27 -3.71 -9.06
N VAL A 217 2.15 -2.86 -9.57
CA VAL A 217 3.38 -3.28 -10.25
C VAL A 217 4.37 -3.93 -9.28
N GLN A 218 5.48 -4.45 -9.81
CA GLN A 218 6.54 -5.09 -9.02
C GLN A 218 6.97 -4.25 -7.84
N ARG A 219 7.23 -4.93 -6.71
CA ARG A 219 7.77 -4.42 -5.46
C ARG A 219 9.06 -5.16 -5.12
N PHE A 220 9.89 -4.59 -4.23
CA PHE A 220 11.30 -4.95 -4.11
C PHE A 220 11.66 -5.25 -2.65
N ALA A 221 11.20 -6.40 -2.15
CA ALA A 221 11.27 -6.75 -0.73
C ALA A 221 12.70 -6.81 -0.18
N TRP A 222 13.66 -7.37 -0.92
CA TRP A 222 15.03 -7.49 -0.41
C TRP A 222 15.82 -6.18 -0.47
N GLU A 223 15.62 -5.36 -1.52
CA GLU A 223 16.25 -4.02 -1.57
C GLU A 223 15.71 -3.16 -0.43
N ARG A 224 14.41 -3.28 -0.13
CA ARG A 224 13.79 -2.64 1.03
C ARG A 224 14.44 -3.10 2.34
N ALA A 225 14.65 -4.41 2.52
CA ALA A 225 15.34 -4.95 3.71
C ALA A 225 16.74 -4.37 3.89
N LYS A 226 17.49 -4.21 2.79
CA LYS A 226 18.81 -3.55 2.79
C LYS A 226 18.69 -2.09 3.24
N GLY A 227 17.77 -1.32 2.66
CA GLY A 227 17.55 0.08 3.03
C GLY A 227 17.14 0.27 4.49
N LEU A 228 16.28 -0.61 5.02
CA LEU A 228 15.91 -0.60 6.43
C LEU A 228 17.12 -0.80 7.36
N ARG A 229 18.05 -1.69 7.02
CA ARG A 229 19.29 -1.87 7.79
C ARG A 229 20.23 -0.64 7.68
N GLU A 230 20.30 -0.01 6.51
CA GLU A 230 21.06 1.25 6.36
C GLU A 230 20.46 2.35 7.25
N MET A 231 19.13 2.47 7.32
CA MET A 231 18.46 3.40 8.23
C MET A 231 18.70 3.07 9.71
N ALA A 232 18.63 1.79 10.08
CA ALA A 232 18.91 1.33 11.46
C ALA A 232 20.32 1.73 11.92
N ALA A 233 21.31 1.66 11.02
CA ALA A 233 22.69 2.03 11.30
C ALA A 233 22.89 3.54 11.53
N LYS A 234 21.94 4.41 11.14
CA LYS A 234 22.00 5.86 11.36
C LYS A 234 21.80 6.27 12.83
N LYS A 235 21.32 5.38 13.68
CA LYS A 235 21.06 5.65 15.11
C LYS A 235 20.11 6.85 15.29
N ALA A 236 18.98 6.80 14.60
CA ALA A 236 18.00 7.87 14.63
C ALA A 236 17.36 8.01 16.03
N ASN A 237 17.11 9.26 16.45
CA ASN A 237 16.36 9.58 17.64
C ASN A 237 14.85 9.75 17.36
N ALA A 238 14.50 9.96 16.10
CA ALA A 238 13.11 9.96 15.66
C ALA A 238 12.97 9.25 14.32
N LEU A 239 11.92 8.42 14.20
CA LEU A 239 11.46 7.75 12.98
C LEU A 239 10.10 8.33 12.61
N CYS A 240 10.00 8.91 11.41
CA CYS A 240 8.78 9.51 10.87
C CYS A 240 8.27 8.68 9.69
N PRO A 241 7.39 7.69 9.92
CA PRO A 241 6.99 6.70 8.91
C PRO A 241 6.07 7.30 7.84
N GLY A 242 5.96 6.61 6.70
CA GLY A 242 5.01 6.99 5.65
C GLY A 242 3.55 6.85 6.11
N HIS A 243 3.24 5.80 6.87
CA HIS A 243 1.92 5.60 7.49
C HIS A 243 2.05 5.25 8.97
N GLY A 244 1.16 5.82 9.78
CA GLY A 244 1.15 5.67 11.22
C GLY A 244 1.81 6.83 11.97
N GLY A 245 2.01 6.67 13.27
CA GLY A 245 2.59 7.69 14.14
C GLY A 245 4.12 7.62 14.23
N PRO A 246 4.78 8.70 14.64
CA PRO A 246 6.24 8.73 14.78
C PRO A 246 6.70 7.96 16.01
N VAL A 247 7.96 7.52 16.00
CA VAL A 247 8.68 6.97 17.18
C VAL A 247 9.74 7.97 17.57
N ILE A 248 9.79 8.38 18.85
CA ILE A 248 10.63 9.49 19.33
C ILE A 248 11.36 9.07 20.61
N GLY A 249 12.64 9.45 20.70
CA GLY A 249 13.45 9.36 21.93
C GLY A 249 13.94 7.95 22.26
N ASP A 250 13.80 6.98 21.36
CA ASP A 250 14.19 5.58 21.60
C ASP A 250 14.97 5.02 20.39
N GLU A 251 16.27 5.31 20.36
CA GLU A 251 17.18 4.85 19.30
C GLU A 251 17.20 3.32 19.17
N ALA A 252 17.23 2.61 20.31
CA ALA A 252 17.31 1.16 20.31
C ALA A 252 16.03 0.53 19.74
N LYS A 253 14.88 1.07 20.10
CA LYS A 253 13.60 0.63 19.57
C LYS A 253 13.48 0.92 18.06
N ILE A 254 13.88 2.10 17.61
CA ILE A 254 13.87 2.45 16.18
C ILE A 254 14.75 1.47 15.41
N ALA A 255 15.98 1.23 15.86
CA ALA A 255 16.89 0.29 15.23
C ALA A 255 16.31 -1.13 15.21
N HIS A 256 15.71 -1.57 16.31
CA HIS A 256 15.06 -2.88 16.41
C HIS A 256 13.90 -3.00 15.41
N MET A 257 12.97 -2.02 15.37
CA MET A 257 11.83 -2.02 14.45
C MET A 257 12.27 -2.14 12.99
N LEU A 258 13.27 -1.36 12.59
CA LEU A 258 13.79 -1.38 11.23
C LEU A 258 14.47 -2.71 10.89
N THR A 259 15.28 -3.26 11.82
CA THR A 259 15.99 -4.52 11.63
C THR A 259 15.03 -5.71 11.60
N GLU A 260 14.07 -5.78 12.52
CA GLU A 260 13.08 -6.86 12.55
C GLU A 260 12.22 -6.86 11.28
N THR A 261 11.85 -5.68 10.77
CA THR A 261 11.13 -5.56 9.49
C THR A 261 11.99 -6.07 8.33
N ALA A 262 13.27 -5.77 8.32
CA ALA A 262 14.20 -6.28 7.32
C ALA A 262 14.35 -7.81 7.39
N ASP A 263 14.47 -8.38 8.59
CA ASP A 263 14.60 -9.82 8.81
C ASP A 263 13.33 -10.57 8.42
N PHE A 264 12.17 -9.97 8.65
CA PHE A 264 10.88 -10.48 8.19
C PHE A 264 10.84 -10.60 6.66
N LEU A 265 11.23 -9.53 5.95
CA LEU A 265 11.28 -9.52 4.48
C LEU A 265 12.27 -10.55 3.94
N ASP A 266 13.49 -10.61 4.47
CA ASP A 266 14.50 -11.58 4.05
C ASP A 266 14.04 -13.03 4.30
N THR A 267 13.28 -13.27 5.38
CA THR A 267 12.69 -14.58 5.65
C THR A 267 11.66 -14.97 4.59
N VAL A 268 10.77 -14.05 4.21
CA VAL A 268 9.79 -14.30 3.13
C VAL A 268 10.51 -14.59 1.82
N VAL A 269 11.48 -13.75 1.45
CA VAL A 269 12.25 -13.91 0.21
C VAL A 269 12.99 -15.24 0.18
N SER A 270 13.78 -15.56 1.22
CA SER A 270 14.60 -16.76 1.25
C SER A 270 13.77 -18.05 1.23
N ARG A 271 12.67 -18.11 1.98
CA ARG A 271 11.76 -19.28 1.98
C ARG A 271 11.08 -19.45 0.63
N THR A 272 10.64 -18.35 0.00
CA THR A 272 10.04 -18.40 -1.33
C THR A 272 11.03 -18.89 -2.38
N VAL A 273 12.25 -18.36 -2.39
CA VAL A 273 13.31 -18.77 -3.33
C VAL A 273 13.70 -20.24 -3.11
N ALA A 274 13.80 -20.69 -1.85
CA ALA A 274 14.05 -22.09 -1.57
C ALA A 274 12.97 -23.01 -2.17
N ALA A 275 11.69 -22.69 -1.92
CA ALA A 275 10.58 -23.46 -2.50
C ALA A 275 10.58 -23.45 -4.04
N MET A 276 10.93 -22.33 -4.67
CA MET A 276 11.08 -22.27 -6.13
C MET A 276 12.21 -23.19 -6.62
N ASN A 277 13.35 -23.26 -5.89
CA ASN A 277 14.49 -24.11 -6.24
C ASN A 277 14.21 -25.61 -6.02
N ASP A 278 13.33 -25.95 -5.09
CA ASP A 278 12.90 -27.35 -4.85
C ASP A 278 11.96 -27.88 -5.96
N GLY A 279 11.70 -27.10 -7.01
CA GLY A 279 10.86 -27.49 -8.13
C GLY A 279 9.39 -27.57 -7.81
N SER A 280 8.95 -26.97 -6.70
CA SER A 280 7.52 -26.84 -6.36
C SER A 280 6.77 -26.12 -7.47
N PRO A 281 5.53 -26.53 -7.79
CA PRO A 281 4.70 -25.79 -8.74
C PRO A 281 4.64 -24.32 -8.33
N PRO A 282 4.97 -23.39 -9.22
CA PRO A 282 4.95 -21.98 -8.88
C PRO A 282 3.54 -21.49 -8.56
N HIS A 283 3.45 -20.39 -7.86
CA HIS A 283 2.28 -19.61 -7.54
C HIS A 283 1.38 -20.16 -6.41
N VAL A 284 0.48 -21.13 -6.68
CA VAL A 284 -0.53 -21.53 -5.69
C VAL A 284 0.09 -22.42 -4.61
N ASP A 285 0.81 -23.44 -5.02
CA ASP A 285 1.32 -24.46 -4.09
C ASP A 285 2.47 -23.93 -3.23
N ILE A 286 3.32 -23.03 -3.79
CA ILE A 286 4.34 -22.34 -3.00
C ILE A 286 3.68 -21.51 -1.89
N VAL A 287 2.67 -20.70 -2.22
CA VAL A 287 2.00 -19.83 -1.25
C VAL A 287 1.35 -20.62 -0.11
N THR A 288 0.80 -21.80 -0.42
CA THR A 288 0.14 -22.65 0.59
C THR A 288 1.09 -23.62 1.27
N GLY A 289 2.24 -23.91 0.68
CA GLY A 289 3.20 -24.92 1.14
C GLY A 289 4.35 -24.39 1.99
N ILE A 290 4.64 -23.08 1.96
CA ILE A 290 5.70 -22.50 2.79
C ILE A 290 5.16 -22.00 4.13
N GLU A 291 5.98 -22.13 5.16
CA GLU A 291 5.70 -21.52 6.46
C GLU A 291 6.03 -20.04 6.41
N LEU A 292 5.01 -19.19 6.49
CA LEU A 292 5.17 -17.74 6.52
C LEU A 292 5.66 -17.27 7.89
N PRO A 293 6.57 -16.27 7.95
CA PRO A 293 6.97 -15.69 9.21
C PRO A 293 5.78 -15.02 9.89
N LYS A 294 5.70 -15.19 11.22
CA LYS A 294 4.73 -14.53 12.09
C LYS A 294 5.50 -13.61 13.03
N SER A 295 4.91 -12.50 13.40
CA SER A 295 5.45 -11.60 14.40
C SER A 295 4.33 -11.11 15.31
N ASP A 296 4.61 -10.99 16.60
CA ASP A 296 3.72 -10.35 17.58
C ASP A 296 3.98 -8.83 17.66
N SER A 297 4.98 -8.34 16.95
CA SER A 297 5.34 -6.93 16.93
C SER A 297 4.23 -6.07 16.29
N PRO A 298 3.80 -4.98 16.94
CA PRO A 298 2.71 -4.14 16.46
C PRO A 298 2.96 -3.50 15.09
N TRP A 299 4.22 -3.39 14.68
CA TRP A 299 4.62 -2.84 13.37
C TRP A 299 4.76 -3.88 12.26
N LEU A 300 4.46 -5.17 12.54
CA LEU A 300 4.48 -6.27 11.58
C LEU A 300 3.14 -7.03 11.52
N GLN A 301 2.05 -6.39 11.91
CA GLN A 301 0.73 -6.98 11.79
C GLN A 301 0.20 -6.87 10.35
N PRO A 302 -0.45 -7.89 9.81
CA PRO A 302 -1.02 -7.87 8.45
C PRO A 302 -2.34 -7.07 8.43
N VAL A 303 -2.27 -5.78 8.77
CA VAL A 303 -3.45 -4.90 8.84
C VAL A 303 -3.74 -4.16 7.54
N TYR A 304 -2.76 -4.11 6.63
CA TYR A 304 -2.90 -3.46 5.32
C TYR A 304 -2.60 -4.41 4.16
N ASP A 305 -1.36 -4.89 4.04
CA ASP A 305 -0.97 -5.95 3.08
C ASP A 305 -1.04 -7.33 3.75
N ASP A 306 -0.82 -8.39 2.99
CA ASP A 306 -0.84 -9.77 3.44
C ASP A 306 0.49 -10.46 3.10
N THR A 307 1.01 -11.27 4.04
CA THR A 307 2.29 -11.96 3.85
C THR A 307 2.25 -12.93 2.65
N GLU A 308 1.10 -13.52 2.34
CA GLU A 308 0.92 -14.37 1.15
C GLU A 308 1.12 -13.58 -0.15
N PHE A 309 0.74 -12.30 -0.16
CA PHE A 309 0.92 -11.46 -1.34
C PHE A 309 2.39 -11.14 -1.60
N LEU A 310 3.18 -11.00 -0.51
CA LEU A 310 4.64 -10.84 -0.61
C LEU A 310 5.27 -12.04 -1.33
N VAL A 311 4.87 -13.27 -0.96
CA VAL A 311 5.34 -14.50 -1.62
C VAL A 311 5.06 -14.46 -3.12
N ARG A 312 3.83 -14.12 -3.52
CA ARG A 312 3.46 -14.01 -4.94
C ARG A 312 4.28 -12.94 -5.67
N ASN A 313 4.58 -11.85 -4.99
CA ASN A 313 5.40 -10.78 -5.56
C ASN A 313 6.87 -11.19 -5.73
N VAL A 314 7.41 -11.99 -4.80
CA VAL A 314 8.75 -12.59 -4.92
C VAL A 314 8.79 -13.57 -6.10
N ILE A 315 7.80 -14.48 -6.22
CA ILE A 315 7.69 -15.39 -7.37
C ILE A 315 7.67 -14.60 -8.68
N ARG A 316 6.87 -13.54 -8.75
CA ARG A 316 6.76 -12.67 -9.93
C ARG A 316 8.06 -11.96 -10.27
N PHE A 317 8.87 -11.61 -9.26
CA PHE A 317 10.17 -10.97 -9.46
C PHE A 317 11.17 -11.90 -10.15
N TYR A 318 11.21 -13.18 -9.75
CA TYR A 318 12.14 -14.16 -10.30
C TYR A 318 11.60 -14.97 -11.47
N GLY A 319 10.27 -15.02 -11.62
CA GLY A 319 9.57 -15.82 -12.61
C GLY A 319 8.72 -15.00 -13.57
N GLY A 320 8.08 -15.71 -14.50
CA GLY A 320 7.09 -15.13 -15.41
C GLY A 320 5.71 -14.97 -14.77
N TRP A 321 4.76 -14.52 -15.58
CA TRP A 321 3.34 -14.37 -15.18
C TRP A 321 2.56 -15.69 -15.21
N TRP A 322 3.08 -16.73 -15.88
CA TRP A 322 2.36 -17.99 -16.06
C TRP A 322 2.38 -18.82 -14.78
N SER A 323 1.21 -19.32 -14.40
CA SER A 323 0.99 -20.09 -13.15
C SER A 323 1.62 -21.48 -13.13
N GLY A 324 2.15 -21.99 -14.29
CA GLY A 324 2.64 -23.35 -14.44
C GLY A 324 1.56 -24.34 -14.90
N ARG A 325 0.27 -23.98 -14.87
CA ARG A 325 -0.81 -24.82 -15.37
C ARG A 325 -0.91 -24.69 -16.90
N PRO A 326 -0.77 -25.78 -17.71
CA PRO A 326 -0.75 -25.68 -19.17
C PRO A 326 -1.97 -24.99 -19.79
N SER A 327 -3.16 -25.19 -19.26
CA SER A 327 -4.40 -24.54 -19.73
C SER A 327 -4.40 -23.01 -19.53
N GLU A 328 -3.67 -22.49 -18.55
CA GLU A 328 -3.57 -21.05 -18.27
C GLU A 328 -2.52 -20.33 -19.14
N LEU A 329 -1.74 -21.06 -19.93
CA LEU A 329 -0.84 -20.45 -20.92
C LEU A 329 -1.63 -19.77 -22.06
N LYS A 330 -2.73 -20.41 -22.50
CA LYS A 330 -3.71 -19.86 -23.45
C LYS A 330 -5.13 -20.20 -22.95
N PRO A 331 -5.65 -19.45 -21.94
CA PRO A 331 -6.86 -19.82 -21.25
C PRO A 331 -8.11 -19.64 -22.12
N ALA A 332 -9.12 -20.44 -21.85
CA ALA A 332 -10.46 -20.21 -22.37
C ALA A 332 -11.05 -18.94 -21.73
N PRO A 333 -12.03 -18.27 -22.37
CA PRO A 333 -12.79 -17.21 -21.73
C PRO A 333 -13.43 -17.72 -20.42
N ARG A 334 -13.31 -16.93 -19.32
CA ARG A 334 -13.79 -17.34 -17.99
C ARG A 334 -15.24 -17.83 -18.02
N ALA A 335 -16.15 -17.07 -18.63
CA ALA A 335 -17.57 -17.44 -18.72
C ALA A 335 -17.81 -18.74 -19.50
N ALA A 336 -16.95 -19.10 -20.46
CA ALA A 336 -17.09 -20.38 -21.17
C ALA A 336 -16.71 -21.55 -20.28
N LEU A 337 -15.56 -21.48 -19.59
CA LEU A 337 -15.14 -22.48 -18.62
C LEU A 337 -16.16 -22.62 -17.49
N ALA A 338 -16.66 -21.51 -16.96
CA ALA A 338 -17.64 -21.48 -15.88
C ALA A 338 -18.95 -22.19 -16.27
N ARG A 339 -19.45 -21.98 -17.49
CA ARG A 339 -20.64 -22.67 -17.98
C ARG A 339 -20.45 -24.20 -18.09
N GLU A 340 -19.28 -24.65 -18.55
CA GLU A 340 -19.00 -26.11 -18.57
C GLU A 340 -18.95 -26.68 -17.16
N ILE A 341 -18.29 -26.03 -16.23
CA ILE A 341 -18.25 -26.45 -14.81
C ILE A 341 -19.67 -26.50 -14.22
N ALA A 342 -20.49 -25.47 -14.46
CA ALA A 342 -21.88 -25.44 -14.00
C ALA A 342 -22.70 -26.55 -14.61
N THR A 343 -22.52 -26.85 -15.89
CA THR A 343 -23.21 -27.98 -16.57
C THR A 343 -22.89 -29.32 -15.91
N LEU A 344 -21.59 -29.58 -15.67
CA LEU A 344 -21.12 -30.79 -14.98
C LEU A 344 -21.62 -30.90 -13.55
N SER A 345 -21.91 -29.78 -12.90
CA SER A 345 -22.38 -29.70 -11.50
C SER A 345 -23.93 -29.75 -11.38
N GLY A 346 -24.65 -29.81 -12.48
CA GLY A 346 -26.12 -29.78 -12.49
C GLY A 346 -26.71 -28.36 -12.42
N GLY A 347 -25.93 -27.33 -12.77
CA GLY A 347 -26.34 -25.93 -12.89
C GLY A 347 -25.62 -25.01 -11.94
N ALA A 348 -25.61 -23.68 -12.26
CA ALA A 348 -24.91 -22.67 -11.50
C ALA A 348 -25.41 -22.57 -10.04
N VAL A 349 -26.72 -22.72 -9.80
CA VAL A 349 -27.26 -22.70 -8.43
C VAL A 349 -26.72 -23.87 -7.60
N LYS A 350 -26.65 -25.08 -8.17
CA LYS A 350 -26.05 -26.25 -7.50
C LYS A 350 -24.59 -26.06 -7.18
N LEU A 351 -23.86 -25.39 -8.07
CA LEU A 351 -22.48 -25.05 -7.86
C LEU A 351 -22.31 -24.04 -6.72
N ALA A 352 -23.17 -23.01 -6.64
CA ALA A 352 -23.21 -22.07 -5.54
C ALA A 352 -23.60 -22.71 -4.19
N GLU A 353 -24.53 -23.63 -4.18
CA GLU A 353 -24.91 -24.44 -2.99
C GLU A 353 -23.73 -25.29 -2.51
N ARG A 354 -22.98 -25.88 -3.44
CA ARG A 354 -21.74 -26.63 -3.09
C ARG A 354 -20.65 -25.72 -2.51
N ALA A 355 -20.49 -24.51 -3.06
CA ALA A 355 -19.58 -23.51 -2.51
C ALA A 355 -19.94 -23.14 -1.06
N GLU A 356 -21.23 -22.89 -0.78
CA GLU A 356 -21.69 -22.63 0.59
C GLU A 356 -21.41 -23.78 1.55
N ALA A 357 -21.66 -25.03 1.11
CA ALA A 357 -21.41 -26.23 1.93
C ALA A 357 -19.92 -26.38 2.27
N ILE A 358 -19.02 -26.11 1.32
CA ILE A 358 -17.57 -26.12 1.55
C ILE A 358 -17.16 -24.97 2.47
N ALA A 359 -17.67 -23.75 2.26
CA ALA A 359 -17.39 -22.63 3.13
C ALA A 359 -17.85 -22.88 4.59
N ALA A 360 -18.90 -23.68 4.79
CA ALA A 360 -19.36 -24.07 6.12
C ALA A 360 -18.37 -24.98 6.86
N THR A 361 -17.48 -25.68 6.16
CA THR A 361 -16.38 -26.47 6.77
C THR A 361 -15.14 -25.63 7.08
N GLY A 362 -15.13 -24.33 6.74
CA GLY A 362 -13.99 -23.43 6.90
C GLY A 362 -13.08 -23.31 5.68
N ASP A 363 -13.24 -24.16 4.66
CA ASP A 363 -12.43 -24.10 3.43
C ASP A 363 -12.95 -23.01 2.47
N PHE A 364 -12.73 -21.77 2.86
CA PHE A 364 -13.07 -20.63 2.02
C PHE A 364 -12.26 -20.56 0.73
N ARG A 365 -11.03 -21.09 0.69
CA ARG A 365 -10.19 -21.01 -0.52
C ARG A 365 -10.84 -21.79 -1.66
N LEU A 366 -11.21 -23.03 -1.41
CA LEU A 366 -11.90 -23.86 -2.39
C LEU A 366 -13.31 -23.33 -2.68
N ALA A 367 -14.03 -22.89 -1.65
CA ALA A 367 -15.39 -22.36 -1.81
C ALA A 367 -15.45 -21.15 -2.74
N CYS A 368 -14.50 -20.22 -2.65
CA CYS A 368 -14.44 -19.04 -3.53
C CYS A 368 -14.26 -19.41 -5.00
N HIS A 369 -13.44 -20.40 -5.33
CA HIS A 369 -13.33 -20.87 -6.73
C HIS A 369 -14.67 -21.34 -7.30
N LEU A 370 -15.45 -22.12 -6.53
CA LEU A 370 -16.75 -22.57 -6.98
C LEU A 370 -17.76 -21.42 -7.07
N ALA A 371 -17.69 -20.47 -6.16
CA ALA A 371 -18.54 -19.27 -6.16
C ALA A 371 -18.25 -18.39 -7.40
N ASP A 372 -16.98 -18.22 -7.78
CA ASP A 372 -16.60 -17.50 -8.99
C ASP A 372 -17.17 -18.18 -10.24
N PHE A 373 -17.01 -19.49 -10.38
CA PHE A 373 -17.60 -20.23 -11.50
C PHE A 373 -19.14 -20.14 -11.53
N ALA A 374 -19.80 -20.17 -10.37
CA ALA A 374 -21.26 -20.03 -10.32
C ALA A 374 -21.71 -18.66 -10.83
N LEU A 375 -21.07 -17.58 -10.37
CA LEU A 375 -21.40 -16.22 -10.77
C LEU A 375 -21.04 -15.94 -12.25
N GLU A 376 -19.88 -16.40 -12.72
CA GLU A 376 -19.46 -16.25 -14.11
C GLU A 376 -20.35 -17.03 -15.10
N ALA A 377 -20.91 -18.17 -14.66
CA ALA A 377 -21.83 -18.97 -15.47
C ALA A 377 -23.22 -18.34 -15.59
N ALA A 378 -23.74 -17.76 -14.50
CA ALA A 378 -25.09 -17.22 -14.42
C ALA A 378 -25.18 -15.93 -13.61
N PRO A 379 -24.55 -14.83 -14.06
CA PRO A 379 -24.49 -13.58 -13.30
C PRO A 379 -25.86 -12.92 -13.07
N GLY A 380 -26.84 -13.19 -13.94
CA GLY A 380 -28.22 -12.68 -13.81
C GLY A 380 -29.12 -13.49 -12.89
N ASP A 381 -28.70 -14.65 -12.38
CA ASP A 381 -29.50 -15.50 -11.50
C ASP A 381 -29.51 -14.98 -10.06
N ALA A 382 -30.68 -14.60 -9.56
CA ALA A 382 -30.84 -14.03 -8.23
C ALA A 382 -30.42 -14.98 -7.08
N ALA A 383 -30.61 -16.29 -7.25
CA ALA A 383 -30.19 -17.26 -6.24
C ALA A 383 -28.65 -17.39 -6.19
N VAL A 384 -28.01 -17.39 -7.36
CA VAL A 384 -26.55 -17.38 -7.45
C VAL A 384 -25.97 -16.08 -6.85
N GLN A 385 -26.53 -14.92 -7.21
CA GLN A 385 -26.11 -13.61 -6.67
C GLN A 385 -26.17 -13.58 -5.14
N ALA A 386 -27.29 -14.01 -4.56
CA ALA A 386 -27.48 -14.02 -3.11
C ALA A 386 -26.45 -14.93 -2.40
N LYS A 387 -26.24 -16.14 -2.92
CA LYS A 387 -25.31 -17.12 -2.34
C LYS A 387 -23.86 -16.67 -2.44
N VAL A 388 -23.43 -16.22 -3.62
CA VAL A 388 -22.05 -15.78 -3.86
C VAL A 388 -21.74 -14.52 -3.05
N SER A 389 -22.66 -13.54 -3.00
CA SER A 389 -22.43 -12.32 -2.20
C SER A 389 -22.33 -12.64 -0.71
N ALA A 390 -23.20 -13.50 -0.17
CA ALA A 390 -23.13 -13.90 1.24
C ALA A 390 -21.83 -14.67 1.57
N LEU A 391 -21.34 -15.51 0.65
CA LEU A 391 -20.07 -16.20 0.80
C LEU A 391 -18.90 -15.22 0.88
N TYR A 392 -18.83 -14.23 -0.02
CA TYR A 392 -17.76 -13.24 0.00
C TYR A 392 -17.86 -12.28 1.17
N ASP A 393 -19.05 -11.91 1.65
CA ASP A 393 -19.22 -11.15 2.90
C ASP A 393 -18.64 -11.91 4.10
N ARG A 394 -18.89 -13.22 4.19
CA ARG A 394 -18.30 -14.09 5.23
C ARG A 394 -16.79 -14.23 5.08
N ARG A 395 -16.30 -14.40 3.84
CA ARG A 395 -14.88 -14.48 3.57
C ARG A 395 -14.15 -13.21 3.99
N ALA A 396 -14.67 -12.03 3.65
CA ALA A 396 -14.15 -10.75 4.07
C ALA A 396 -14.08 -10.62 5.60
N GLY A 397 -15.10 -11.10 6.29
CA GLY A 397 -15.17 -11.09 7.76
C GLY A 397 -14.18 -12.02 8.46
N ALA A 398 -13.57 -12.96 7.75
CA ALA A 398 -12.55 -13.88 8.27
C ALA A 398 -11.11 -13.38 8.06
N GLU A 399 -10.92 -12.25 7.40
CA GLU A 399 -9.60 -11.71 7.05
C GLU A 399 -9.19 -10.55 7.97
N THR A 400 -7.89 -10.24 7.98
CA THR A 400 -7.31 -9.15 8.79
C THR A 400 -6.74 -8.03 7.94
N SER A 401 -6.20 -8.34 6.76
CA SER A 401 -5.61 -7.36 5.85
C SER A 401 -6.68 -6.49 5.19
N LEU A 402 -6.50 -5.16 5.22
CA LEU A 402 -7.42 -4.21 4.59
C LEU A 402 -7.64 -4.52 3.10
N MET A 403 -6.57 -4.82 2.37
CA MET A 403 -6.66 -5.14 0.95
C MET A 403 -7.47 -6.40 0.71
N THR A 404 -7.22 -7.45 1.48
CA THR A 404 -7.94 -8.73 1.36
C THR A 404 -9.41 -8.55 1.66
N ILE A 405 -9.74 -7.92 2.79
CA ILE A 405 -11.12 -7.63 3.20
C ILE A 405 -11.85 -6.85 2.11
N ASN A 406 -11.24 -5.79 1.60
CA ASN A 406 -11.91 -4.90 0.66
C ASN A 406 -12.04 -5.50 -0.74
N ILE A 407 -11.09 -6.31 -1.20
CA ILE A 407 -11.21 -7.03 -2.47
C ILE A 407 -12.36 -8.04 -2.38
N PHE A 408 -12.53 -8.76 -1.27
CA PHE A 408 -13.66 -9.66 -1.08
C PHE A 408 -15.00 -8.92 -0.91
N ASN A 409 -15.01 -7.77 -0.23
CA ASN A 409 -16.19 -6.90 -0.20
C ASN A 409 -16.57 -6.39 -1.61
N SER A 410 -15.57 -6.06 -2.42
CA SER A 410 -15.79 -5.71 -3.83
C SER A 410 -16.39 -6.86 -4.61
N ALA A 411 -15.90 -8.10 -4.41
CA ALA A 411 -16.47 -9.31 -5.04
C ALA A 411 -17.93 -9.51 -4.63
N SER A 412 -18.27 -9.32 -3.35
CA SER A 412 -19.66 -9.34 -2.89
C SER A 412 -20.52 -8.26 -3.56
N ALA A 413 -19.99 -7.03 -3.71
CA ALA A 413 -20.70 -5.94 -4.38
C ALA A 413 -20.96 -6.24 -5.86
N TYR A 414 -20.00 -6.83 -6.57
CA TYR A 414 -20.19 -7.29 -7.95
C TYR A 414 -21.27 -8.39 -8.05
N ALA A 415 -21.26 -9.37 -7.14
CA ALA A 415 -22.29 -10.41 -7.10
C ALA A 415 -23.68 -9.80 -6.89
N LYS A 416 -23.85 -8.88 -5.93
CA LYS A 416 -25.11 -8.15 -5.68
C LYS A 416 -25.57 -7.35 -6.89
N ALA A 417 -24.65 -6.85 -7.70
CA ALA A 417 -24.95 -6.13 -8.94
C ALA A 417 -25.24 -7.04 -10.14
N GLY A 418 -25.21 -8.36 -9.98
CA GLY A 418 -25.41 -9.31 -11.06
C GLY A 418 -24.34 -9.28 -12.14
N LYS A 419 -23.09 -9.02 -11.74
CA LYS A 419 -21.93 -8.90 -12.63
C LYS A 419 -20.83 -9.85 -12.19
N PRO A 420 -20.10 -10.47 -13.15
CA PRO A 420 -18.84 -11.14 -12.84
C PRO A 420 -17.85 -10.15 -12.24
N TYR A 421 -16.97 -10.64 -11.39
CA TYR A 421 -15.90 -9.80 -10.84
C TYR A 421 -14.95 -9.33 -11.95
N ALA A 422 -14.75 -8.01 -12.10
CA ALA A 422 -13.99 -7.39 -13.16
C ALA A 422 -12.91 -6.42 -12.63
#